data_23126cc316e64fe1dd29445383318b3d
#
_entry.id   23126cc316e64fe1dd29445383318b3d
#
_cell.length_a   1.000
_cell.length_b   1.000
_cell.length_c   1.000
_cell.angle_alpha   90.00
_cell.angle_beta   90.00
_cell.angle_gamma   90.00
#
_symmetry.space_group_name_H-M   'P 1'
#
loop_
_entity.id
_entity.type
_entity.pdbx_description
1 polymer ?
#
loop_
_entity_poly.entity_id
_entity_poly.type
_entity_poly.pdbx_seq_one_letter_code
_entity_poly.pdbx_strand_id
1 'polypeptide(L)'
;MTDRPRTAVVTGGSSGIGLEIGRQLVAAGYDVVLTARRPGPLQEAAEGIGARWVAADAAVPEDFAAVVAEAGEVDLVVHAAGVMSGTFVRKETLESFESVLRINLTSAYVVTHAALAAMPPGGRFVFLSSSSAHEPHPGRSAYSASKAGLNAFAVALAKEVERDGIAVHVVTTGPVATPMLEDVTFPMRTLGVAEVAASVVWLDSLPPNVVLPEVQLSSVDAGPFAPEAFVPERARQLGRTELPPA
;
A
#
# COMPACT_ATOMS: atom_id res chain seq x y z
N MET A 1 -18.69 0.58 22.53
CA MET A 1 -17.62 -0.28 22.00
C MET A 1 -18.32 -1.55 21.52
N THR A 2 -18.19 -1.88 20.26
CA THR A 2 -18.75 -3.12 19.70
C THR A 2 -18.00 -4.31 20.27
N ASP A 3 -18.74 -5.38 20.61
CA ASP A 3 -18.20 -6.61 21.26
C ASP A 3 -17.50 -7.55 20.26
N ARG A 4 -17.32 -7.10 19.00
CA ARG A 4 -16.65 -7.83 17.93
C ARG A 4 -15.21 -7.33 17.70
N PRO A 5 -14.29 -8.19 17.23
CA PRO A 5 -13.02 -7.74 16.70
C PRO A 5 -13.23 -6.73 15.57
N ARG A 6 -12.35 -5.72 15.47
CA ARG A 6 -12.36 -4.80 14.33
C ARG A 6 -11.92 -5.54 13.06
N THR A 7 -12.57 -5.25 11.95
CA THR A 7 -12.26 -5.88 10.67
C THR A 7 -11.39 -4.97 9.82
N ALA A 8 -10.31 -5.52 9.28
CA ALA A 8 -9.42 -4.82 8.36
C ALA A 8 -9.38 -5.51 6.99
N VAL A 9 -9.53 -4.74 5.92
CA VAL A 9 -9.31 -5.19 4.55
C VAL A 9 -7.99 -4.64 4.03
N VAL A 10 -7.09 -5.52 3.58
CA VAL A 10 -5.76 -5.13 3.08
C VAL A 10 -5.60 -5.58 1.63
N THR A 11 -5.48 -4.64 0.69
CA THR A 11 -5.20 -4.95 -0.72
C THR A 11 -3.70 -5.16 -0.94
N GLY A 12 -3.32 -5.94 -1.94
CA GLY A 12 -1.92 -6.31 -2.15
C GLY A 12 -1.36 -7.24 -1.06
N GLY A 13 -2.23 -8.00 -0.39
CA GLY A 13 -1.93 -8.80 0.79
C GLY A 13 -1.12 -10.08 0.55
N SER A 14 -0.79 -10.42 -0.69
CA SER A 14 -0.06 -11.67 -0.98
C SER A 14 1.46 -11.60 -0.77
N SER A 15 2.03 -10.41 -0.54
CA SER A 15 3.49 -10.24 -0.35
C SER A 15 3.84 -8.83 0.17
N GLY A 16 5.11 -8.62 0.49
CA GLY A 16 5.69 -7.31 0.77
C GLY A 16 4.99 -6.56 1.89
N ILE A 17 4.75 -5.26 1.68
CA ILE A 17 4.19 -4.36 2.69
C ILE A 17 2.76 -4.79 3.08
N GLY A 18 1.91 -5.15 2.10
CA GLY A 18 0.51 -5.54 2.37
C GLY A 18 0.41 -6.78 3.25
N LEU A 19 1.23 -7.81 3.00
CA LEU A 19 1.27 -9.01 3.84
C LEU A 19 1.76 -8.68 5.26
N GLU A 20 2.80 -7.89 5.38
CA GLU A 20 3.35 -7.50 6.69
C GLU A 20 2.37 -6.66 7.50
N ILE A 21 1.63 -5.74 6.85
CA ILE A 21 0.54 -5.01 7.49
C ILE A 21 -0.54 -5.99 8.00
N GLY A 22 -0.96 -6.93 7.16
CA GLY A 22 -1.91 -7.97 7.57
C GLY A 22 -1.44 -8.74 8.79
N ARG A 23 -0.17 -9.15 8.81
CA ARG A 23 0.45 -9.88 9.94
C ARG A 23 0.41 -9.07 11.25
N GLN A 24 0.77 -7.79 11.18
CA GLN A 24 0.77 -6.93 12.38
C GLN A 24 -0.65 -6.61 12.84
N LEU A 25 -1.61 -6.45 11.94
CA LEU A 25 -3.02 -6.25 12.30
C LEU A 25 -3.63 -7.50 12.95
N VAL A 26 -3.33 -8.71 12.45
CA VAL A 26 -3.73 -9.97 13.11
C VAL A 26 -3.14 -10.03 14.52
N ALA A 27 -1.85 -9.70 14.69
CA ALA A 27 -1.21 -9.66 15.99
C ALA A 27 -1.82 -8.60 16.93
N ALA A 28 -2.39 -7.53 16.38
CA ALA A 28 -3.13 -6.49 17.12
C ALA A 28 -4.60 -6.88 17.40
N GLY A 29 -5.05 -8.07 17.02
CA GLY A 29 -6.39 -8.58 17.32
C GLY A 29 -7.47 -8.24 16.30
N TYR A 30 -7.08 -7.85 15.08
CA TYR A 30 -8.03 -7.61 13.99
C TYR A 30 -8.46 -8.92 13.32
N ASP A 31 -9.71 -8.96 12.87
CA ASP A 31 -10.16 -9.88 11.83
C ASP A 31 -9.72 -9.33 10.47
N VAL A 32 -8.70 -9.94 9.86
CA VAL A 32 -8.07 -9.43 8.64
C VAL A 32 -8.53 -10.20 7.43
N VAL A 33 -8.95 -9.48 6.38
CA VAL A 33 -9.20 -10.02 5.05
C VAL A 33 -8.13 -9.51 4.10
N LEU A 34 -7.23 -10.40 3.68
CA LEU A 34 -6.24 -10.12 2.65
C LEU A 34 -6.86 -10.26 1.26
N THR A 35 -6.53 -9.34 0.35
CA THR A 35 -6.96 -9.47 -1.05
C THR A 35 -5.82 -9.22 -2.03
N ALA A 36 -5.77 -10.02 -3.08
CA ALA A 36 -4.87 -9.90 -4.22
C ALA A 36 -5.41 -10.72 -5.41
N ARG A 37 -4.88 -10.51 -6.62
CA ARG A 37 -5.39 -11.14 -7.84
C ARG A 37 -5.10 -12.64 -7.95
N ARG A 38 -3.97 -13.10 -7.43
CA ARG A 38 -3.52 -14.49 -7.57
C ARG A 38 -3.93 -15.31 -6.35
N PRO A 39 -4.85 -16.31 -6.51
CA PRO A 39 -5.38 -17.04 -5.35
C PRO A 39 -4.33 -17.88 -4.61
N GLY A 40 -3.47 -18.63 -5.29
CA GLY A 40 -2.51 -19.52 -4.64
C GLY A 40 -1.54 -18.79 -3.69
N PRO A 41 -0.75 -17.81 -4.15
CA PRO A 41 0.13 -17.03 -3.27
C PRO A 41 -0.62 -16.25 -2.18
N LEU A 42 -1.86 -15.82 -2.45
CA LEU A 42 -2.69 -15.12 -1.46
C LEU A 42 -3.15 -16.06 -0.34
N GLN A 43 -3.62 -17.24 -0.70
CA GLN A 43 -4.05 -18.26 0.25
C GLN A 43 -2.90 -18.65 1.18
N GLU A 44 -1.73 -19.00 0.62
CA GLU A 44 -0.54 -19.36 1.40
C GLU A 44 -0.14 -18.24 2.37
N ALA A 45 -0.14 -17.00 1.91
CA ALA A 45 0.19 -15.83 2.73
C ALA A 45 -0.81 -15.64 3.87
N ALA A 46 -2.11 -15.75 3.59
CA ALA A 46 -3.17 -15.56 4.57
C ALA A 46 -3.19 -16.67 5.63
N GLU A 47 -3.09 -17.93 5.20
CA GLU A 47 -3.00 -19.08 6.11
C GLU A 47 -1.77 -18.99 7.03
N GLY A 48 -0.64 -18.51 6.50
CA GLY A 48 0.61 -18.34 7.26
C GLY A 48 0.51 -17.31 8.39
N ILE A 49 -0.47 -16.40 8.36
CA ILE A 49 -0.69 -15.39 9.40
C ILE A 49 -2.02 -15.53 10.14
N GLY A 50 -2.86 -16.50 9.78
CA GLY A 50 -4.19 -16.69 10.37
C GLY A 50 -5.23 -15.65 9.92
N ALA A 51 -5.10 -15.12 8.69
CA ALA A 51 -6.05 -14.17 8.11
C ALA A 51 -7.03 -14.86 7.15
N ARG A 52 -8.19 -14.24 6.94
CA ARG A 52 -9.10 -14.58 5.82
C ARG A 52 -8.54 -14.03 4.51
N TRP A 53 -9.03 -14.54 3.39
CA TRP A 53 -8.60 -14.04 2.08
C TRP A 53 -9.69 -14.13 1.02
N VAL A 54 -9.68 -13.20 0.10
CA VAL A 54 -10.53 -13.19 -1.10
C VAL A 54 -9.69 -12.79 -2.30
N ALA A 55 -9.62 -13.67 -3.30
CA ALA A 55 -8.94 -13.34 -4.56
C ALA A 55 -9.80 -12.37 -5.37
N ALA A 56 -9.25 -11.18 -5.65
CA ALA A 56 -9.95 -10.10 -6.34
C ALA A 56 -8.97 -9.18 -7.08
N ASP A 57 -9.41 -8.65 -8.23
CA ASP A 57 -8.77 -7.47 -8.82
C ASP A 57 -9.36 -6.22 -8.18
N ALA A 58 -8.56 -5.50 -7.41
CA ALA A 58 -8.99 -4.28 -6.72
C ALA A 58 -9.50 -3.16 -7.66
N ALA A 59 -9.25 -3.26 -8.97
CA ALA A 59 -9.74 -2.32 -9.98
C ALA A 59 -11.03 -2.81 -10.70
N VAL A 60 -11.64 -3.90 -10.22
CA VAL A 60 -12.92 -4.44 -10.72
C VAL A 60 -13.98 -4.29 -9.63
N PRO A 61 -15.04 -3.48 -9.87
CA PRO A 61 -16.06 -3.18 -8.85
C PRO A 61 -16.75 -4.42 -8.29
N GLU A 62 -17.09 -5.38 -9.14
CA GLU A 62 -17.79 -6.61 -8.77
C GLU A 62 -16.94 -7.49 -7.87
N ASP A 63 -15.64 -7.61 -8.18
CA ASP A 63 -14.67 -8.35 -7.37
C ASP A 63 -14.57 -7.73 -5.98
N PHE A 64 -14.45 -6.40 -5.91
CA PHE A 64 -14.26 -5.75 -4.62
C PHE A 64 -15.55 -5.68 -3.78
N ALA A 65 -16.71 -5.64 -4.42
CA ALA A 65 -17.97 -5.81 -3.73
C ALA A 65 -18.06 -7.18 -3.02
N ALA A 66 -17.53 -8.25 -3.64
CA ALA A 66 -17.46 -9.57 -3.01
C ALA A 66 -16.48 -9.59 -1.81
N VAL A 67 -15.35 -8.85 -1.89
CA VAL A 67 -14.43 -8.69 -0.74
C VAL A 67 -15.15 -8.03 0.44
N VAL A 68 -15.89 -6.94 0.20
CA VAL A 68 -16.62 -6.23 1.25
C VAL A 68 -17.75 -7.10 1.83
N ALA A 69 -18.46 -7.84 0.99
CA ALA A 69 -19.51 -8.76 1.44
C ALA A 69 -18.96 -9.85 2.35
N GLU A 70 -17.77 -10.40 2.04
CA GLU A 70 -17.08 -11.38 2.89
C GLU A 70 -16.55 -10.74 4.19
N ALA A 71 -16.06 -9.52 4.13
CA ALA A 71 -15.55 -8.80 5.29
C ALA A 71 -16.66 -8.42 6.28
N GLY A 72 -17.85 -8.09 5.79
CA GLY A 72 -18.94 -7.54 6.58
C GLY A 72 -18.71 -6.06 6.90
N GLU A 73 -18.84 -5.66 8.16
CA GLU A 73 -18.54 -4.31 8.60
C GLU A 73 -17.01 -4.10 8.59
N VAL A 74 -16.54 -3.04 7.94
CA VAL A 74 -15.10 -2.78 7.70
C VAL A 74 -14.64 -1.57 8.47
N ASP A 75 -13.79 -1.76 9.50
CA ASP A 75 -13.28 -0.68 10.34
C ASP A 75 -12.02 -0.02 9.78
N LEU A 76 -11.24 -0.77 8.99
CA LEU A 76 -9.99 -0.31 8.40
C LEU A 76 -9.82 -0.84 6.98
N VAL A 77 -9.54 0.05 6.04
CA VAL A 77 -9.09 -0.31 4.70
C VAL A 77 -7.66 0.15 4.50
N VAL A 78 -6.77 -0.78 4.17
CA VAL A 78 -5.40 -0.45 3.77
C VAL A 78 -5.23 -0.76 2.28
N HIS A 79 -5.08 0.30 1.48
CA HIS A 79 -4.82 0.16 0.06
C HIS A 79 -3.31 0.11 -0.20
N ALA A 80 -2.76 -1.13 -0.20
CA ALA A 80 -1.35 -1.40 -0.46
C ALA A 80 -1.09 -2.03 -1.83
N ALA A 81 -2.16 -2.33 -2.61
CA ALA A 81 -2.01 -2.80 -3.98
C ALA A 81 -1.34 -1.73 -4.85
N GLY A 82 -0.34 -2.15 -5.61
CA GLY A 82 0.36 -1.25 -6.52
C GLY A 82 1.39 -1.97 -7.37
N VAL A 83 1.75 -1.35 -8.46
CA VAL A 83 2.83 -1.77 -9.37
C VAL A 83 3.69 -0.57 -9.72
N MET A 84 4.94 -0.83 -10.06
CA MET A 84 5.89 0.18 -10.50
C MET A 84 6.31 -0.14 -11.93
N SER A 85 6.22 0.83 -12.83
CA SER A 85 6.86 0.78 -14.15
C SER A 85 8.18 1.56 -14.13
N GLY A 86 9.12 1.17 -14.97
CA GLY A 86 10.43 1.77 -15.05
C GLY A 86 10.85 2.02 -16.51
N THR A 87 10.05 2.81 -17.24
CA THR A 87 10.27 3.06 -18.67
C THR A 87 10.18 4.55 -18.98
N PHE A 88 11.12 5.05 -19.80
CA PHE A 88 11.06 6.44 -20.29
C PHE A 88 9.87 6.63 -21.22
N VAL A 89 9.18 7.77 -21.13
CA VAL A 89 7.97 8.11 -21.90
C VAL A 89 8.09 7.80 -23.40
N ARG A 90 9.26 8.05 -24.01
CA ARG A 90 9.51 7.74 -25.42
C ARG A 90 9.40 6.25 -25.80
N LYS A 91 9.46 5.37 -24.82
CA LYS A 91 9.40 3.91 -24.99
C LYS A 91 8.18 3.28 -24.29
N GLU A 92 7.50 4.05 -23.44
CA GLU A 92 6.33 3.58 -22.72
C GLU A 92 5.14 3.49 -23.67
N THR A 93 4.43 2.37 -23.64
CA THR A 93 3.19 2.21 -24.40
C THR A 93 2.02 2.80 -23.62
N LEU A 94 0.98 3.24 -24.33
CA LEU A 94 -0.25 3.73 -23.68
C LEU A 94 -0.84 2.65 -22.74
N GLU A 95 -0.85 1.39 -23.18
CA GLU A 95 -1.33 0.26 -22.39
C GLU A 95 -0.56 0.10 -21.08
N SER A 96 0.77 0.21 -21.10
CA SER A 96 1.62 0.18 -19.89
C SER A 96 1.28 1.32 -18.95
N PHE A 97 1.17 2.54 -19.49
CA PHE A 97 0.82 3.73 -18.72
C PHE A 97 -0.56 3.59 -18.06
N GLU A 98 -1.58 3.21 -18.83
CA GLU A 98 -2.96 3.02 -18.34
C GLU A 98 -3.04 1.89 -17.31
N SER A 99 -2.29 0.80 -17.51
CA SER A 99 -2.22 -0.31 -16.55
C SER A 99 -1.71 0.15 -15.19
N VAL A 100 -0.68 1.00 -15.15
CA VAL A 100 -0.16 1.55 -13.88
C VAL A 100 -1.19 2.45 -13.20
N LEU A 101 -1.85 3.34 -13.96
CA LEU A 101 -2.92 4.19 -13.41
C LEU A 101 -4.09 3.34 -12.90
N ARG A 102 -4.50 2.34 -13.65
CA ARG A 102 -5.59 1.44 -13.26
C ARG A 102 -5.30 0.73 -11.94
N ILE A 103 -4.09 0.18 -11.81
CA ILE A 103 -3.72 -0.61 -10.62
C ILE A 103 -3.46 0.28 -9.40
N ASN A 104 -2.83 1.45 -9.56
CA ASN A 104 -2.41 2.27 -8.43
C ASN A 104 -3.44 3.34 -8.02
N LEU A 105 -4.27 3.82 -8.95
CA LEU A 105 -5.19 4.93 -8.72
C LEU A 105 -6.65 4.54 -8.89
N THR A 106 -7.04 3.94 -10.03
CA THR A 106 -8.44 3.55 -10.23
C THR A 106 -8.88 2.51 -9.20
N SER A 107 -8.00 1.58 -8.83
CA SER A 107 -8.30 0.61 -7.78
C SER A 107 -8.57 1.28 -6.42
N ALA A 108 -7.86 2.35 -6.08
CA ALA A 108 -8.12 3.09 -4.84
C ALA A 108 -9.54 3.65 -4.80
N TYR A 109 -10.03 4.19 -5.93
CA TYR A 109 -11.42 4.61 -6.07
C TYR A 109 -12.40 3.44 -5.89
N VAL A 110 -12.19 2.33 -6.60
CA VAL A 110 -13.07 1.14 -6.55
C VAL A 110 -13.16 0.59 -5.13
N VAL A 111 -11.99 0.42 -4.49
CA VAL A 111 -11.87 -0.06 -3.10
C VAL A 111 -12.61 0.84 -2.14
N THR A 112 -12.39 2.15 -2.23
CA THR A 112 -13.03 3.15 -1.38
C THR A 112 -14.55 3.15 -1.57
N HIS A 113 -15.00 3.21 -2.83
CA HIS A 113 -16.42 3.27 -3.16
C HIS A 113 -17.20 2.06 -2.60
N ALA A 114 -16.63 0.85 -2.73
CA ALA A 114 -17.26 -0.34 -2.21
C ALA A 114 -17.23 -0.39 -0.66
N ALA A 115 -16.11 -0.01 -0.04
CA ALA A 115 -15.95 -0.11 1.40
C ALA A 115 -16.74 0.94 2.19
N LEU A 116 -16.99 2.13 1.63
CA LEU A 116 -17.74 3.21 2.31
C LEU A 116 -19.13 2.77 2.79
N ALA A 117 -19.83 1.93 2.02
CA ALA A 117 -21.15 1.44 2.40
C ALA A 117 -21.15 0.51 3.63
N ALA A 118 -20.00 -0.09 3.96
CA ALA A 118 -19.82 -1.03 5.07
C ALA A 118 -18.97 -0.44 6.22
N MET A 119 -18.53 0.82 6.11
CA MET A 119 -17.64 1.46 7.07
C MET A 119 -18.42 2.24 8.12
N PRO A 120 -18.29 1.90 9.41
CA PRO A 120 -18.95 2.64 10.49
C PRO A 120 -18.23 3.96 10.79
N PRO A 121 -18.88 4.89 11.52
CA PRO A 121 -18.19 6.05 12.10
C PRO A 121 -16.99 5.61 12.97
N GLY A 122 -15.87 6.29 12.80
CA GLY A 122 -14.58 5.91 13.40
C GLY A 122 -13.75 4.98 12.53
N GLY A 123 -14.27 4.56 11.37
CA GLY A 123 -13.52 3.81 10.36
C GLY A 123 -12.39 4.61 9.74
N ARG A 124 -11.45 3.91 9.09
CA ARG A 124 -10.25 4.53 8.51
C ARG A 124 -9.88 3.98 7.15
N PHE A 125 -9.39 4.88 6.31
CA PHE A 125 -8.66 4.53 5.09
C PHE A 125 -7.17 4.87 5.26
N VAL A 126 -6.30 3.94 4.87
CA VAL A 126 -4.85 4.17 4.77
C VAL A 126 -4.40 3.83 3.36
N PHE A 127 -3.86 4.80 2.64
CA PHE A 127 -3.34 4.63 1.28
C PHE A 127 -1.81 4.60 1.29
N LEU A 128 -1.21 3.54 0.72
CA LEU A 128 0.23 3.44 0.55
C LEU A 128 0.66 4.22 -0.70
N SER A 129 1.33 5.33 -0.47
CA SER A 129 1.91 6.19 -1.50
C SER A 129 3.42 5.99 -1.63
N SER A 130 4.10 6.91 -2.26
CA SER A 130 5.54 6.88 -2.52
C SER A 130 6.10 8.28 -2.57
N SER A 131 7.37 8.45 -2.18
CA SER A 131 8.14 9.68 -2.40
C SER A 131 8.10 10.14 -3.87
N SER A 132 7.93 9.22 -4.81
CA SER A 132 7.75 9.54 -6.23
C SER A 132 6.50 10.36 -6.55
N ALA A 133 5.56 10.51 -5.61
CA ALA A 133 4.42 11.42 -5.74
C ALA A 133 4.87 12.89 -5.63
N HIS A 134 5.90 13.18 -4.85
CA HIS A 134 6.43 14.51 -4.58
C HIS A 134 7.73 14.79 -5.34
N GLU A 135 8.56 13.75 -5.51
CA GLU A 135 9.87 13.82 -6.18
C GLU A 135 9.91 12.82 -7.35
N PRO A 136 9.34 13.19 -8.51
CA PRO A 136 9.32 12.31 -9.69
C PRO A 136 10.71 12.07 -10.26
N HIS A 137 11.01 10.81 -10.58
CA HIS A 137 12.28 10.45 -11.22
C HIS A 137 12.11 10.13 -12.71
N PRO A 138 13.15 10.36 -13.53
CA PRO A 138 13.15 9.93 -14.94
C PRO A 138 12.84 8.43 -15.07
N GLY A 139 12.00 8.06 -16.04
CA GLY A 139 11.57 6.69 -16.26
C GLY A 139 10.49 6.19 -15.27
N ARG A 140 9.86 7.09 -14.51
CA ARG A 140 8.81 6.79 -13.52
C ARG A 140 7.53 7.60 -13.75
N SER A 141 7.30 8.13 -14.95
CA SER A 141 6.20 9.05 -15.25
C SER A 141 4.82 8.49 -14.89
N ALA A 142 4.49 7.28 -15.34
CA ALA A 142 3.21 6.65 -15.02
C ALA A 142 3.06 6.38 -13.50
N TYR A 143 4.13 5.86 -12.88
CA TYR A 143 4.13 5.59 -11.44
C TYR A 143 3.96 6.86 -10.62
N SER A 144 4.76 7.89 -10.90
CA SER A 144 4.69 9.19 -10.20
C SER A 144 3.32 9.85 -10.39
N ALA A 145 2.78 9.86 -11.62
CA ALA A 145 1.44 10.38 -11.89
C ALA A 145 0.37 9.62 -11.09
N SER A 146 0.47 8.29 -11.03
CA SER A 146 -0.49 7.48 -10.26
C SER A 146 -0.44 7.76 -8.76
N LYS A 147 0.76 7.93 -8.19
CA LYS A 147 0.93 8.19 -6.74
C LYS A 147 0.58 9.63 -6.37
N ALA A 148 0.90 10.61 -7.21
CA ALA A 148 0.44 11.99 -7.04
C ALA A 148 -1.10 12.09 -7.13
N GLY A 149 -1.70 11.39 -8.10
CA GLY A 149 -3.16 11.28 -8.22
C GLY A 149 -3.79 10.60 -7.00
N LEU A 150 -3.17 9.56 -6.45
CA LEU A 150 -3.62 8.89 -5.23
C LEU A 150 -3.62 9.84 -4.02
N ASN A 151 -2.56 10.65 -3.85
CA ASN A 151 -2.49 11.64 -2.78
C ASN A 151 -3.60 12.68 -2.92
N ALA A 152 -3.82 13.21 -4.13
CA ALA A 152 -4.90 14.16 -4.41
C ALA A 152 -6.28 13.54 -4.15
N PHE A 153 -6.52 12.29 -4.58
CA PHE A 153 -7.73 11.54 -4.29
C PHE A 153 -7.97 11.40 -2.78
N ALA A 154 -6.96 11.00 -2.02
CA ALA A 154 -7.07 10.82 -0.58
C ALA A 154 -7.42 12.14 0.14
N VAL A 155 -6.84 13.27 -0.27
CA VAL A 155 -7.14 14.60 0.28
C VAL A 155 -8.58 15.03 -0.02
N ALA A 156 -9.09 14.75 -1.23
CA ALA A 156 -10.49 15.04 -1.58
C ALA A 156 -11.43 14.15 -0.76
N LEU A 157 -11.18 12.85 -0.73
CA LEU A 157 -11.96 11.88 0.03
C LEU A 157 -12.07 12.27 1.51
N ALA A 158 -10.95 12.68 2.13
CA ALA A 158 -10.94 13.07 3.54
C ALA A 158 -11.98 14.16 3.86
N LYS A 159 -12.17 15.12 2.95
CA LYS A 159 -13.16 16.19 3.10
C LYS A 159 -14.60 15.70 2.88
N GLU A 160 -14.78 14.72 2.00
CA GLU A 160 -16.10 14.16 1.69
C GLU A 160 -16.64 13.34 2.86
N VAL A 161 -15.77 12.55 3.54
CA VAL A 161 -16.17 11.60 4.59
C VAL A 161 -15.99 12.13 6.02
N GLU A 162 -15.52 13.38 6.18
CA GLU A 162 -15.30 14.01 7.49
C GLU A 162 -16.55 13.99 8.36
N ARG A 163 -17.72 14.29 7.77
CA ARG A 163 -19.01 14.30 8.48
C ARG A 163 -19.50 12.93 8.89
N ASP A 164 -19.00 11.88 8.24
CA ASP A 164 -19.31 10.49 8.56
C ASP A 164 -18.39 9.96 9.68
N GLY A 165 -17.45 10.79 10.16
CA GLY A 165 -16.50 10.43 11.19
C GLY A 165 -15.45 9.41 10.70
N ILE A 166 -15.18 9.36 9.41
CA ILE A 166 -14.19 8.47 8.78
C ILE A 166 -12.87 9.22 8.58
N ALA A 167 -11.76 8.63 9.00
CA ALA A 167 -10.43 9.21 8.83
C ALA A 167 -9.74 8.67 7.57
N VAL A 168 -8.98 9.54 6.91
CA VAL A 168 -8.19 9.18 5.73
C VAL A 168 -6.74 9.59 5.94
N HIS A 169 -5.83 8.62 5.76
CA HIS A 169 -4.41 8.80 5.91
C HIS A 169 -3.65 8.35 4.64
N VAL A 170 -2.57 9.03 4.34
CA VAL A 170 -1.61 8.63 3.31
C VAL A 170 -0.29 8.29 4.00
N VAL A 171 0.27 7.12 3.71
CA VAL A 171 1.62 6.73 4.13
C VAL A 171 2.51 6.79 2.90
N THR A 172 3.33 7.83 2.82
CA THR A 172 4.30 8.05 1.74
C THR A 172 5.64 7.44 2.14
N THR A 173 6.14 6.48 1.37
CA THR A 173 7.41 5.81 1.68
C THR A 173 8.49 6.14 0.66
N GLY A 174 9.73 6.23 1.13
CA GLY A 174 10.91 6.02 0.29
C GLY A 174 10.97 4.58 -0.22
N PRO A 175 12.11 4.14 -0.78
CA PRO A 175 12.30 2.75 -1.19
C PRO A 175 12.10 1.78 -0.02
N VAL A 176 11.37 0.68 -0.26
CA VAL A 176 11.11 -0.38 0.75
C VAL A 176 11.57 -1.71 0.18
N ALA A 177 12.31 -2.49 0.97
CA ALA A 177 12.84 -3.81 0.57
C ALA A 177 11.70 -4.79 0.28
N THR A 178 11.26 -4.85 -0.97
CA THR A 178 10.14 -5.67 -1.45
C THR A 178 10.44 -6.26 -2.81
N PRO A 179 9.73 -7.31 -3.25
CA PRO A 179 9.85 -7.85 -4.61
C PRO A 179 9.66 -6.82 -5.72
N MET A 180 8.97 -5.71 -5.45
CA MET A 180 8.79 -4.61 -6.42
C MET A 180 10.11 -3.96 -6.85
N LEU A 181 11.16 -4.04 -6.03
CA LEU A 181 12.47 -3.46 -6.33
C LEU A 181 13.44 -4.41 -7.03
N GLU A 182 13.10 -5.69 -7.23
CA GLU A 182 14.04 -6.68 -7.76
C GLU A 182 14.56 -6.38 -9.18
N ASP A 183 13.78 -5.66 -9.98
CA ASP A 183 14.17 -5.21 -11.33
C ASP A 183 15.01 -3.91 -11.33
N VAL A 184 15.22 -3.30 -10.19
CA VAL A 184 16.08 -2.10 -10.09
C VAL A 184 17.54 -2.49 -10.32
N THR A 185 18.27 -1.65 -11.05
CA THR A 185 19.62 -2.00 -11.56
C THR A 185 20.76 -1.45 -10.71
N PHE A 186 20.48 -0.90 -9.55
CA PHE A 186 21.48 -0.36 -8.62
C PHE A 186 21.06 -0.59 -7.16
N PRO A 187 22.04 -0.76 -6.25
CA PRO A 187 21.77 -0.84 -4.82
C PRO A 187 21.24 0.47 -4.25
N MET A 188 20.43 0.37 -3.20
CA MET A 188 19.89 1.55 -2.49
C MET A 188 19.68 1.24 -1.01
N ARG A 189 19.59 2.26 -0.20
CA ARG A 189 19.10 2.11 1.17
C ARG A 189 17.59 2.06 1.15
N THR A 190 17.02 1.19 1.96
CA THR A 190 15.59 0.92 1.99
C THR A 190 15.08 0.90 3.43
N LEU A 191 13.81 1.21 3.59
CA LEU A 191 13.06 0.81 4.77
C LEU A 191 12.79 -0.71 4.70
N GLY A 192 12.64 -1.35 5.84
CA GLY A 192 12.03 -2.68 5.92
C GLY A 192 10.51 -2.60 5.82
N VAL A 193 9.88 -3.70 5.49
CA VAL A 193 8.41 -3.79 5.44
C VAL A 193 7.78 -3.64 6.82
N ALA A 194 8.50 -4.05 7.87
CA ALA A 194 8.02 -4.04 9.25
C ALA A 194 7.82 -2.60 9.77
N GLU A 195 8.72 -1.68 9.44
CA GLU A 195 8.63 -0.28 9.86
C GLU A 195 7.47 0.43 9.18
N VAL A 196 7.24 0.13 7.89
CA VAL A 196 6.09 0.67 7.16
C VAL A 196 4.78 0.11 7.74
N ALA A 197 4.71 -1.18 8.02
CA ALA A 197 3.53 -1.80 8.63
C ALA A 197 3.24 -1.24 10.04
N ALA A 198 4.29 -1.05 10.85
CA ALA A 198 4.14 -0.46 12.18
C ALA A 198 3.54 0.96 12.14
N SER A 199 3.88 1.76 11.13
CA SER A 199 3.29 3.08 10.97
C SER A 199 1.79 3.03 10.67
N VAL A 200 1.32 2.04 9.91
CA VAL A 200 -0.11 1.83 9.64
C VAL A 200 -0.86 1.45 10.90
N VAL A 201 -0.34 0.49 11.67
CA VAL A 201 -0.93 0.08 12.95
C VAL A 201 -0.95 1.23 13.95
N TRP A 202 0.12 2.03 14.00
CA TRP A 202 0.15 3.24 14.83
C TRP A 202 -0.89 4.28 14.41
N LEU A 203 -1.04 4.56 13.12
CA LEU A 203 -2.07 5.48 12.60
C LEU A 203 -3.48 5.04 13.01
N ASP A 204 -3.75 3.74 12.95
CA ASP A 204 -5.05 3.22 13.34
C ASP A 204 -5.29 3.26 14.86
N SER A 205 -4.23 3.27 15.68
CA SER A 205 -4.31 3.42 17.14
C SER A 205 -4.61 4.86 17.61
N LEU A 206 -4.57 5.85 16.72
CA LEU A 206 -4.85 7.23 17.05
C LEU A 206 -6.32 7.41 17.49
N PRO A 207 -6.60 8.37 18.40
CA PRO A 207 -7.98 8.72 18.73
C PRO A 207 -8.82 9.03 17.50
N PRO A 208 -10.14 8.72 17.48
CA PRO A 208 -10.98 8.88 16.29
C PRO A 208 -11.02 10.31 15.71
N ASN A 209 -10.80 11.31 16.55
CA ASN A 209 -10.76 12.72 16.19
C ASN A 209 -9.38 13.22 15.73
N VAL A 210 -8.38 12.33 15.64
CA VAL A 210 -7.03 12.68 15.20
C VAL A 210 -6.77 12.12 13.82
N VAL A 211 -6.46 13.01 12.88
CA VAL A 211 -6.11 12.67 11.51
C VAL A 211 -4.73 13.24 11.19
N LEU A 212 -3.85 12.40 10.69
CA LEU A 212 -2.59 12.79 10.05
C LEU A 212 -2.77 12.59 8.54
N PRO A 213 -3.02 13.66 7.77
CA PRO A 213 -3.35 13.53 6.35
C PRO A 213 -2.27 12.80 5.56
N GLU A 214 -1.00 13.05 5.89
CA GLU A 214 0.13 12.37 5.29
C GLU A 214 1.24 12.14 6.32
N VAL A 215 1.82 10.94 6.30
CA VAL A 215 3.01 10.56 7.07
C VAL A 215 4.07 10.11 6.07
N GLN A 216 5.23 10.77 6.10
CA GLN A 216 6.36 10.42 5.23
C GLN A 216 7.40 9.61 6.00
N LEU A 217 7.78 8.48 5.44
CA LEU A 217 8.79 7.58 5.97
C LEU A 217 9.99 7.51 5.00
N SER A 218 11.17 7.78 5.53
CA SER A 218 12.42 7.67 4.77
C SER A 218 13.47 6.96 5.60
N SER A 219 14.38 6.24 4.94
CA SER A 219 15.56 5.69 5.60
C SER A 219 16.54 6.81 5.98
N VAL A 220 17.32 6.56 7.01
CA VAL A 220 18.49 7.39 7.33
C VAL A 220 19.65 6.93 6.44
N ASP A 221 20.09 7.78 5.52
CA ASP A 221 21.04 7.35 4.48
C ASP A 221 22.51 7.40 4.93
N ALA A 222 22.81 7.93 6.11
CA ALA A 222 24.17 8.05 6.63
C ALA A 222 24.25 7.82 8.13
N GLY A 223 25.46 7.57 8.62
CA GLY A 223 25.73 7.39 10.05
C GLY A 223 25.46 5.98 10.56
N PRO A 224 25.53 5.78 11.91
CA PRO A 224 25.51 4.45 12.53
C PRO A 224 24.14 3.75 12.46
N PHE A 225 23.08 4.49 12.13
CA PHE A 225 21.71 3.97 12.02
C PHE A 225 21.27 3.75 10.58
N ALA A 226 22.16 4.03 9.59
CA ALA A 226 21.84 3.77 8.20
C ALA A 226 21.66 2.26 7.97
N PRO A 227 20.57 1.81 7.33
CA PRO A 227 20.39 0.41 7.04
C PRO A 227 21.48 -0.10 6.06
N GLU A 228 21.70 -1.40 6.06
CA GLU A 228 22.52 -2.02 5.02
C GLU A 228 21.94 -1.74 3.63
N ALA A 229 22.80 -1.72 2.63
CA ALA A 229 22.35 -1.53 1.26
C ALA A 229 21.53 -2.74 0.80
N PHE A 230 20.29 -2.51 0.38
CA PHE A 230 19.53 -3.49 -0.36
C PHE A 230 20.09 -3.59 -1.78
N VAL A 231 20.48 -4.79 -2.18
CA VAL A 231 21.01 -5.09 -3.52
C VAL A 231 19.93 -5.88 -4.28
N PRO A 232 19.19 -5.25 -5.21
CA PRO A 232 18.19 -5.93 -6.02
C PRO A 232 18.80 -7.07 -6.83
N GLU A 233 18.01 -8.10 -7.14
CA GLU A 233 18.48 -9.23 -7.93
C GLU A 233 19.05 -8.79 -9.29
N ARG A 234 18.38 -7.85 -9.98
CA ARG A 234 18.86 -7.31 -11.23
C ARG A 234 20.18 -6.56 -11.11
N ALA A 235 20.40 -5.86 -10.01
CA ALA A 235 21.68 -5.19 -9.75
C ALA A 235 22.79 -6.22 -9.54
N ARG A 236 22.55 -7.29 -8.78
CA ARG A 236 23.49 -8.41 -8.61
C ARG A 236 23.88 -9.05 -9.93
N GLN A 237 22.91 -9.35 -10.79
CA GLN A 237 23.15 -9.91 -12.13
C GLN A 237 24.02 -9.01 -13.01
N LEU A 238 24.01 -7.70 -12.78
CA LEU A 238 24.83 -6.70 -13.48
C LEU A 238 26.17 -6.41 -12.79
N GLY A 239 26.49 -7.10 -11.69
CA GLY A 239 27.72 -6.88 -10.90
C GLY A 239 27.74 -5.54 -10.14
N ARG A 240 26.56 -4.93 -9.91
CA ARG A 240 26.43 -3.65 -9.20
C ARG A 240 26.02 -3.91 -7.75
N THR A 241 26.98 -4.04 -6.88
CA THR A 241 26.76 -4.40 -5.46
C THR A 241 27.05 -3.25 -4.49
N GLU A 242 27.69 -2.17 -4.96
CA GLU A 242 27.99 -1.00 -4.15
C GLU A 242 26.99 0.13 -4.39
N LEU A 243 26.72 0.90 -3.34
CA LEU A 243 25.88 2.10 -3.45
C LEU A 243 26.50 3.08 -4.45
N PRO A 244 25.67 3.76 -5.26
CA PRO A 244 26.17 4.84 -6.12
C PRO A 244 26.76 5.95 -5.24
N PRO A 245 27.75 6.71 -5.76
CA PRO A 245 28.26 7.86 -5.05
C PRO A 245 27.14 8.86 -4.75
N ALA A 246 27.27 9.54 -3.62
CA ALA A 246 26.31 10.55 -3.16
C ALA A 246 26.27 11.76 -4.08
#